data_96cacfa06876a0de903aee205a8b2777
#
_entry.id   96cacfa06876a0de903aee205a8b2777
#
_cell.length_a   1.000
_cell.length_b   1.000
_cell.length_c   1.000
_cell.angle_alpha   90.00
_cell.angle_beta   90.00
_cell.angle_gamma   90.00
#
_symmetry.space_group_name_H-M   'P 1'
#
loop_
_entity.id
_entity.type
_entity.pdbx_description
1 polymer ?
#
loop_
_entity_poly.entity_id
_entity_poly.type
_entity_poly.pdbx_seq_one_letter_code
_entity_poly.pdbx_strand_id
1 'polypeptide(L)'
;MCEAATLSLAEEALLKPVEWTLVDAPTTSGASQWLAVKRFDLTSTGRLHVATASGLLDASFRMPSLDYLDLIQCARELCQSPARGQLMYRRAVFNLLVCNQDDHAKNHSLLQNDEGRWDLSPTSLRSDI
;
A
#
# COMPACT_ATOMS: atom_id res chain seq x y z
N MET A 1 12.43 10.76 4.62
CA MET A 1 11.95 11.17 3.27
C MET A 1 10.54 11.72 3.42
N CYS A 2 10.18 12.76 2.67
CA CYS A 2 8.81 13.31 2.71
C CYS A 2 7.84 12.34 2.05
N GLU A 3 6.78 11.95 2.75
CA GLU A 3 5.78 10.99 2.26
C GLU A 3 5.14 11.43 0.93
N ALA A 4 4.83 12.72 0.78
CA ALA A 4 4.30 13.27 -0.46
C ALA A 4 5.26 13.10 -1.65
N ALA A 5 6.56 13.30 -1.45
CA ALA A 5 7.56 13.10 -2.51
C ALA A 5 7.65 11.61 -2.90
N THR A 6 7.56 10.72 -1.93
CA THR A 6 7.58 9.28 -2.19
C THR A 6 6.32 8.83 -2.94
N LEU A 7 5.15 9.37 -2.59
CA LEU A 7 3.90 9.10 -3.33
C LEU A 7 3.96 9.62 -4.76
N SER A 8 4.53 10.81 -4.98
CA SER A 8 4.74 11.37 -6.33
C SER A 8 5.66 10.48 -7.17
N LEU A 9 6.76 10.00 -6.61
CA LEU A 9 7.65 9.05 -7.28
C LEU A 9 6.95 7.72 -7.59
N ALA A 10 6.09 7.23 -6.69
CA ALA A 10 5.31 6.02 -6.91
C ALA A 10 4.29 6.19 -8.06
N GLU A 11 3.71 7.37 -8.22
CA GLU A 11 2.86 7.70 -9.37
C GLU A 11 3.64 7.63 -10.68
N GLU A 12 4.80 8.30 -10.74
CA GLU A 12 5.68 8.26 -11.92
C GLU A 12 6.14 6.84 -12.25
N ALA A 13 6.38 6.01 -11.24
CA ALA A 13 6.73 4.61 -11.40
C ALA A 13 5.53 3.70 -11.74
N LEU A 14 4.33 4.24 -11.89
CA LEU A 14 3.07 3.51 -12.18
C LEU A 14 2.76 2.41 -11.16
N LEU A 15 3.01 2.67 -9.89
CA LEU A 15 2.79 1.72 -8.79
C LEU A 15 1.40 1.77 -8.20
N LYS A 16 0.52 2.62 -8.71
CA LYS A 16 -0.85 2.82 -8.22
C LYS A 16 -0.87 3.19 -6.73
N PRO A 17 -0.29 4.33 -6.34
CA PRO A 17 -0.40 4.81 -4.98
C PRO A 17 -1.82 5.23 -4.65
N VAL A 18 -2.11 5.43 -3.37
CA VAL A 18 -3.36 6.03 -2.91
C VAL A 18 -3.53 7.43 -3.52
N GLU A 19 -4.77 7.85 -3.75
CA GLU A 19 -5.04 9.25 -4.10
C GLU A 19 -4.67 10.16 -2.93
N TRP A 20 -3.90 11.20 -3.21
CA TRP A 20 -3.40 12.11 -2.19
C TRP A 20 -3.38 13.56 -2.67
N THR A 21 -3.37 14.48 -1.73
CA THR A 21 -3.18 15.91 -2.01
C THR A 21 -2.54 16.59 -0.79
N LEU A 22 -1.90 17.73 -1.03
CA LEU A 22 -1.45 18.60 0.04
C LEU A 22 -2.52 19.65 0.31
N VAL A 23 -2.83 19.86 1.56
CA VAL A 23 -3.76 20.90 2.03
C VAL A 23 -3.03 21.86 2.96
N ASP A 24 -3.37 23.14 2.92
CA ASP A 24 -2.76 24.10 3.83
C ASP A 24 -3.10 23.78 5.27
N ALA A 25 -2.09 23.77 6.10
CA ALA A 25 -2.24 23.50 7.52
C ALA A 25 -2.70 24.77 8.26
N PRO A 26 -3.48 24.65 9.36
CA PRO A 26 -3.78 25.79 10.21
C PRO A 26 -2.50 26.44 10.74
N THR A 27 -2.50 27.76 10.86
CA THR A 27 -1.34 28.54 11.32
C THR A 27 -0.87 28.15 12.74
N THR A 28 -1.74 27.50 13.50
CA THR A 28 -1.45 27.02 14.86
C THR A 28 -0.76 25.65 14.89
N SER A 29 -0.65 24.95 13.77
CA SER A 29 -0.15 23.57 13.73
C SER A 29 1.37 23.44 13.69
N GLY A 30 2.10 24.54 13.41
CA GLY A 30 3.55 24.53 13.21
C GLY A 30 4.01 23.89 11.88
N ALA A 31 3.11 23.34 11.09
CA ALA A 31 3.36 22.81 9.74
C ALA A 31 2.80 23.77 8.70
N SER A 32 3.42 23.82 7.51
CA SER A 32 2.90 24.61 6.38
C SER A 32 1.77 23.87 5.65
N GLN A 33 1.88 22.57 5.52
CA GLN A 33 0.93 21.74 4.79
C GLN A 33 0.73 20.38 5.48
N TRP A 34 -0.45 19.81 5.28
CA TRP A 34 -0.80 18.45 5.66
C TRP A 34 -0.98 17.58 4.42
N LEU A 35 -0.57 16.33 4.52
CA LEU A 35 -0.87 15.32 3.52
C LEU A 35 -2.25 14.74 3.80
N ALA A 36 -3.17 14.92 2.86
CA ALA A 36 -4.48 14.28 2.87
C ALA A 36 -4.47 13.07 1.93
N VAL A 37 -4.87 11.93 2.43
CA VAL A 37 -4.93 10.66 1.69
C VAL A 37 -6.36 10.17 1.65
N LYS A 38 -6.85 9.85 0.46
CA LYS A 38 -8.19 9.32 0.27
C LYS A 38 -8.25 7.84 0.68
N ARG A 39 -9.27 7.50 1.45
CA ARG A 39 -9.52 6.10 1.79
C ARG A 39 -9.96 5.33 0.56
N PHE A 40 -9.26 4.24 0.26
CA PHE A 40 -9.52 3.38 -0.89
C PHE A 40 -10.55 2.27 -0.61
N ASP A 41 -10.84 2.01 0.67
CA ASP A 41 -11.82 1.01 1.09
C ASP A 41 -13.27 1.51 1.09
N LEU A 42 -13.47 2.81 0.88
CA LEU A 42 -14.79 3.42 0.81
C LEU A 42 -15.23 3.60 -0.64
N THR A 43 -16.42 3.11 -0.94
CA THR A 43 -17.08 3.30 -2.24
C THR A 43 -18.40 4.03 -2.06
N SER A 44 -19.04 4.42 -3.15
CA SER A 44 -20.39 5.03 -3.11
C SER A 44 -21.46 4.09 -2.54
N THR A 45 -21.23 2.79 -2.58
CA THR A 45 -22.18 1.75 -2.16
C THR A 45 -21.83 1.12 -0.79
N GLY A 46 -20.70 1.47 -0.20
CA GLY A 46 -20.29 0.92 1.09
C GLY A 46 -18.78 0.77 1.25
N ARG A 47 -18.36 -0.23 2.01
CA ARG A 47 -16.96 -0.54 2.25
C ARG A 47 -16.54 -1.81 1.54
N LEU A 48 -15.34 -1.78 0.95
CA LEU A 48 -14.68 -2.98 0.46
C LEU A 48 -14.04 -3.74 1.63
N HIS A 49 -14.02 -5.05 1.53
CA HIS A 49 -13.25 -5.87 2.46
C HIS A 49 -11.75 -5.69 2.21
N VAL A 50 -11.02 -5.39 3.27
CA VAL A 50 -9.56 -5.21 3.22
C VAL A 50 -8.91 -6.24 4.12
N ALA A 51 -7.95 -6.97 3.59
CA ALA A 51 -7.12 -7.87 4.36
C ALA A 51 -5.65 -7.57 4.16
N THR A 52 -4.87 -7.55 5.23
CA THR A 52 -3.42 -7.43 5.13
C THR A 52 -2.80 -8.74 4.66
N ALA A 53 -1.67 -8.68 3.97
CA ALA A 53 -0.93 -9.88 3.59
C ALA A 53 -0.55 -10.71 4.82
N SER A 54 -0.19 -10.06 5.91
CA SER A 54 0.06 -10.72 7.20
C SER A 54 -1.16 -11.53 7.70
N GLY A 55 -2.36 -10.98 7.60
CA GLY A 55 -3.59 -11.67 8.01
C GLY A 55 -3.96 -12.83 7.09
N LEU A 56 -3.77 -12.66 5.78
CA LEU A 56 -4.10 -13.68 4.78
C LEU A 56 -3.14 -14.87 4.82
N LEU A 57 -1.88 -14.64 5.12
CA LEU A 57 -0.84 -15.66 5.17
C LEU A 57 -0.61 -16.21 6.59
N ASP A 58 -1.44 -15.79 7.55
CA ASP A 58 -1.33 -16.17 8.98
C ASP A 58 0.10 -15.96 9.54
N ALA A 59 0.74 -14.91 9.08
CA ALA A 59 2.11 -14.61 9.49
C ALA A 59 2.14 -14.03 10.89
N SER A 60 2.94 -14.62 11.76
CA SER A 60 3.13 -14.13 13.11
C SER A 60 3.73 -12.72 13.10
N PHE A 61 3.09 -11.80 13.81
CA PHE A 61 3.55 -10.42 14.00
C PHE A 61 5.01 -10.31 14.54
N ARG A 62 5.44 -11.31 15.31
CA ARG A 62 6.73 -11.30 15.99
C ARG A 62 7.88 -11.91 15.20
N MET A 63 7.57 -12.59 14.09
CA MET A 63 8.59 -13.13 13.20
C MET A 63 8.50 -12.42 11.86
N PRO A 64 9.57 -11.75 11.40
CA PRO A 64 9.64 -11.22 10.03
C PRO A 64 9.83 -12.40 9.07
N SER A 65 8.78 -13.22 8.93
CA SER A 65 8.83 -14.46 8.15
C SER A 65 8.30 -14.31 6.74
N LEU A 66 7.64 -13.18 6.44
CA LEU A 66 7.17 -12.86 5.10
C LEU A 66 8.23 -12.08 4.34
N ASP A 67 8.79 -12.70 3.33
CA ASP A 67 9.64 -12.02 2.37
C ASP A 67 8.82 -11.51 1.17
N TYR A 68 9.47 -10.78 0.29
CA TYR A 68 8.81 -10.27 -0.92
C TYR A 68 8.35 -11.37 -1.87
N LEU A 69 9.01 -12.52 -1.85
CA LEU A 69 8.64 -13.67 -2.67
C LEU A 69 7.24 -14.18 -2.29
N ASP A 70 6.97 -14.30 -0.99
CA ASP A 70 5.67 -14.69 -0.46
C ASP A 70 4.59 -13.67 -0.84
N LEU A 71 4.91 -12.37 -0.77
CA LEU A 71 3.99 -11.29 -1.15
C LEU A 71 3.67 -11.31 -2.65
N ILE A 72 4.66 -11.55 -3.50
CA ILE A 72 4.49 -11.63 -4.95
C ILE A 72 3.63 -12.84 -5.31
N GLN A 73 3.88 -13.99 -4.71
CA GLN A 73 3.08 -15.19 -4.92
C GLN A 73 1.64 -14.98 -4.43
N CYS A 74 1.45 -14.43 -3.23
CA CYS A 74 0.13 -14.11 -2.68
C CYS A 74 -0.66 -13.19 -3.62
N ALA A 75 -0.05 -12.13 -4.13
CA ALA A 75 -0.68 -11.21 -5.06
C ALA A 75 -1.08 -11.90 -6.37
N ARG A 76 -0.19 -12.73 -6.90
CA ARG A 76 -0.41 -13.46 -8.16
C ARG A 76 -1.55 -14.47 -8.03
N GLU A 77 -1.56 -15.25 -6.96
CA GLU A 77 -2.49 -16.35 -6.78
C GLU A 77 -3.88 -15.85 -6.36
N LEU A 78 -3.96 -14.97 -5.37
CA LEU A 78 -5.24 -14.44 -4.89
C LEU A 78 -5.94 -13.56 -5.93
N CYS A 79 -5.20 -12.71 -6.62
CA CYS A 79 -5.78 -11.89 -7.68
C CYS A 79 -5.94 -12.67 -9.00
N GLN A 80 -5.49 -13.91 -9.08
CA GLN A 80 -5.52 -14.75 -10.29
C GLN A 80 -4.98 -14.01 -11.52
N SER A 81 -3.93 -13.24 -11.33
CA SER A 81 -3.35 -12.37 -12.36
C SER A 81 -1.83 -12.27 -12.24
N PRO A 82 -1.07 -12.71 -13.26
CA PRO A 82 0.37 -12.50 -13.30
C PRO A 82 0.77 -11.02 -13.24
N ALA A 83 -0.07 -10.13 -13.79
CA ALA A 83 0.17 -8.69 -13.75
C ALA A 83 0.17 -8.13 -12.32
N ARG A 84 -0.59 -8.71 -11.41
CA ARG A 84 -0.61 -8.31 -9.99
C ARG A 84 0.66 -8.76 -9.27
N GLY A 85 1.18 -9.93 -9.59
CA GLY A 85 2.49 -10.37 -9.11
C GLY A 85 3.61 -9.45 -9.60
N GLN A 86 3.59 -9.03 -10.85
CA GLN A 86 4.54 -8.07 -11.41
C GLN A 86 4.43 -6.69 -10.74
N LEU A 87 3.22 -6.21 -10.47
CA LEU A 87 3.02 -4.95 -9.75
C LEU A 87 3.59 -5.04 -8.33
N MET A 88 3.37 -6.13 -7.62
CA MET A 88 3.95 -6.34 -6.29
C MET A 88 5.48 -6.40 -6.34
N TYR A 89 6.06 -7.07 -7.33
CA TYR A 89 7.51 -7.07 -7.54
C TYR A 89 8.05 -5.65 -7.76
N ARG A 90 7.41 -4.85 -8.60
CA ARG A 90 7.80 -3.45 -8.84
C ARG A 90 7.71 -2.60 -7.58
N ARG A 91 6.69 -2.81 -6.74
CA ARG A 91 6.55 -2.16 -5.43
C ARG A 91 7.70 -2.56 -4.50
N ALA A 92 8.08 -3.84 -4.48
CA ALA A 92 9.21 -4.32 -3.69
C ALA A 92 10.52 -3.65 -4.10
N VAL A 93 10.81 -3.60 -5.40
CA VAL A 93 12.00 -2.92 -5.94
C VAL A 93 11.99 -1.43 -5.59
N PHE A 94 10.85 -0.77 -5.73
CA PHE A 94 10.69 0.63 -5.38
C PHE A 94 11.00 0.89 -3.90
N ASN A 95 10.45 0.08 -2.99
CA ASN A 95 10.70 0.20 -1.56
C ASN A 95 12.18 0.05 -1.20
N LEU A 96 12.89 -0.85 -1.88
CA LEU A 96 14.33 -0.99 -1.72
C LEU A 96 15.08 0.26 -2.21
N LEU A 97 14.69 0.80 -3.36
CA LEU A 97 15.35 1.98 -3.94
C LEU A 97 15.14 3.26 -3.13
N VAL A 98 13.95 3.44 -2.54
CA VAL A 98 13.65 4.60 -1.68
C VAL A 98 14.06 4.39 -0.23
N CYS A 99 14.73 3.26 0.08
CA CYS A 99 15.16 2.90 1.43
C CYS A 99 14.00 2.94 2.46
N ASN A 100 12.82 2.44 2.08
CA ASN A 100 11.70 2.35 2.99
C ASN A 100 11.97 1.27 4.06
N GLN A 101 12.37 1.70 5.24
CA GLN A 101 12.74 0.79 6.35
C GLN A 101 11.53 0.20 7.07
N ASP A 102 10.35 0.80 6.89
CA ASP A 102 9.11 0.33 7.53
C ASP A 102 8.26 -0.55 6.60
N ASP A 103 8.92 -1.25 5.69
CA ASP A 103 8.25 -2.13 4.75
C ASP A 103 8.08 -3.54 5.33
N HIS A 104 6.97 -3.76 5.99
CA HIS A 104 6.60 -5.06 6.55
C HIS A 104 5.24 -5.54 6.02
N ALA A 105 4.93 -6.81 6.26
CA ALA A 105 3.74 -7.49 5.72
C ALA A 105 2.39 -6.81 6.03
N LYS A 106 2.32 -5.98 7.07
CA LYS A 106 1.12 -5.22 7.43
C LYS A 106 0.86 -4.02 6.53
N ASN A 107 1.89 -3.54 5.82
CA ASN A 107 1.80 -2.39 4.91
C ASN A 107 1.27 -2.80 3.54
N HIS A 108 1.20 -4.11 3.29
CA HIS A 108 0.64 -4.65 2.06
C HIS A 108 -0.74 -5.23 2.32
N SER A 109 -1.73 -4.75 1.59
CA SER A 109 -3.10 -5.22 1.72
C SER A 109 -3.74 -5.51 0.37
N LEU A 110 -4.76 -6.33 0.41
CA LEU A 110 -5.59 -6.69 -0.72
C LEU A 110 -7.03 -6.27 -0.45
N LEU A 111 -7.75 -5.98 -1.52
CA LEU A 111 -9.16 -5.63 -1.52
C LEU A 111 -9.96 -6.78 -2.09
N GLN A 112 -11.11 -7.05 -1.51
CA GLN A 112 -12.09 -7.96 -2.10
C GLN A 112 -13.34 -7.16 -2.48
N ASN A 113 -13.78 -7.32 -3.73
CA ASN A 113 -15.01 -6.72 -4.18
C ASN A 113 -16.24 -7.56 -3.78
N ASP A 114 -17.43 -7.04 -4.05
CA ASP A 114 -18.69 -7.71 -3.72
C ASP A 114 -18.89 -9.05 -4.46
N GLU A 115 -18.16 -9.26 -5.55
CA GLU A 115 -18.16 -10.53 -6.31
C GLU A 115 -17.14 -11.54 -5.75
N GLY A 116 -16.44 -11.21 -4.68
CA GLY A 116 -15.43 -12.08 -4.05
C GLY A 116 -14.06 -12.07 -4.76
N ARG A 117 -13.83 -11.18 -5.72
CA ARG A 117 -12.55 -11.08 -6.43
C ARG A 117 -11.57 -10.23 -5.65
N TRP A 118 -10.34 -10.70 -5.57
CA TRP A 118 -9.25 -10.00 -4.93
C TRP A 118 -8.47 -9.13 -5.90
N ASP A 119 -8.02 -7.98 -5.42
CA ASP A 119 -7.06 -7.11 -6.09
C ASP A 119 -6.09 -6.48 -5.08
N LEU A 120 -4.95 -6.00 -5.55
CA LEU A 120 -4.04 -5.26 -4.71
C LEU A 120 -4.65 -3.91 -4.31
N SER A 121 -4.53 -3.56 -3.04
CA SER A 121 -4.87 -2.20 -2.61
C SER A 121 -3.92 -1.18 -3.27
N PRO A 122 -4.33 0.08 -3.41
CA PRO A 122 -3.38 1.14 -3.68
C PRO A 122 -2.26 1.14 -2.63
N THR A 123 -1.03 1.41 -3.07
CA THR A 123 0.09 1.43 -2.11
C THR A 123 0.01 2.68 -1.23
N SER A 124 0.07 2.48 0.07
CA SER A 124 0.28 3.55 1.05
C SER A 124 1.71 3.45 1.55
N LEU A 125 2.49 4.45 1.27
CA LEU A 125 3.88 4.54 1.70
C LEU A 125 3.89 5.31 3.03
N ARG A 126 3.51 4.66 4.11
CA ARG A 126 3.65 5.24 5.44
C ARG A 126 5.10 5.15 5.86
N SER A 127 5.72 6.28 6.06
CA SER A 127 6.90 6.39 6.89
C SER A 127 6.40 6.68 8.31
N ASP A 128 6.26 5.66 9.11
CA ASP A 128 6.11 5.87 10.54
C ASP A 128 7.44 6.46 11.05
N ILE A 129 7.35 7.72 11.40
CA ILE A 129 8.42 8.42 12.11
C ILE A 129 8.36 7.98 13.58
#